data_7e4aeb9e8df12e85603fdb55b151a703
#
_entry.id   7e4aeb9e8df12e85603fdb55b151a703
#
_cell.length_a   1.000
_cell.length_b   1.000
_cell.length_c   1.000
_cell.angle_alpha   90.00
_cell.angle_beta   90.00
_cell.angle_gamma   90.00
#
_symmetry.space_group_name_H-M   'P 1'
#
loop_
_entity.id
_entity.type
_entity.pdbx_description
1 polymer ?
#
loop_
_entity_poly.entity_id
_entity_poly.type
_entity_poly.pdbx_seq_one_letter_code
_entity_poly.pdbx_strand_id
1 'polypeptide(L)'
;MIRKSPEELQQAWKEYDNWLKNRQRQPWEDTRFDVDGPEVTKTEIIETFPYWYRGSNAVITIKTDEFVSVCPWSGLPDFASLTIEYVPDAVCIELKSLKYYLYSWRNVGMFYEHIINKLLQ
;
A
#
# COMPACT_ATOMS: atom_id res chain seq x y z
N MET A 1 24.17 -8.02 23.16
CA MET A 1 22.72 -8.02 23.43
C MET A 1 22.47 -8.51 24.84
N ILE A 2 21.84 -7.69 25.66
CA ILE A 2 21.48 -8.05 27.05
C ILE A 2 20.11 -8.75 27.00
N ARG A 3 20.08 -10.00 27.45
CA ARG A 3 18.83 -10.76 27.56
C ARG A 3 18.27 -10.63 28.96
N LYS A 4 16.97 -10.42 29.07
CA LYS A 4 16.27 -10.43 30.35
C LYS A 4 16.04 -11.86 30.82
N SER A 5 16.14 -12.10 32.12
CA SER A 5 15.76 -13.38 32.72
C SER A 5 14.25 -13.60 32.61
N PRO A 6 13.75 -14.86 32.78
CA PRO A 6 12.32 -15.12 32.81
C PRO A 6 11.56 -14.28 33.84
N GLU A 7 12.16 -14.07 35.01
CA GLU A 7 11.55 -13.24 36.07
C GLU A 7 11.47 -11.76 35.68
N GLU A 8 12.53 -11.25 35.04
CA GLU A 8 12.54 -9.87 34.52
C GLU A 8 11.50 -9.68 33.43
N LEU A 9 11.31 -10.66 32.55
CA LEU A 9 10.30 -10.62 31.51
C LEU A 9 8.89 -10.60 32.10
N GLN A 10 8.62 -11.43 33.12
CA GLN A 10 7.33 -11.43 33.80
C GLN A 10 7.04 -10.07 34.45
N GLN A 11 8.05 -9.49 35.08
CA GLN A 11 7.90 -8.17 35.69
C GLN A 11 7.62 -7.09 34.64
N ALA A 12 8.33 -7.13 33.53
CA ALA A 12 8.12 -6.20 32.42
C ALA A 12 6.69 -6.31 31.86
N TRP A 13 6.17 -7.52 31.72
CA TRP A 13 4.80 -7.76 31.28
C TRP A 13 3.76 -7.21 32.25
N LYS A 14 4.00 -7.38 33.55
CA LYS A 14 3.11 -6.82 34.57
C LYS A 14 3.09 -5.29 34.53
N GLU A 15 4.24 -4.67 34.38
CA GLU A 15 4.35 -3.21 34.27
C GLU A 15 3.63 -2.70 33.03
N TYR A 16 3.80 -3.37 31.90
CA TYR A 16 3.11 -3.02 30.64
C TYR A 16 1.59 -3.16 30.78
N ASP A 17 1.15 -4.27 31.36
CA ASP A 17 -0.28 -4.53 31.58
C ASP A 17 -0.92 -3.46 32.49
N ASN A 18 -0.22 -3.08 33.56
CA ASN A 18 -0.66 -2.00 34.44
C ASN A 18 -0.72 -0.66 33.71
N TRP A 19 0.27 -0.38 32.86
CA TRP A 19 0.28 0.84 32.04
C TRP A 19 -0.92 0.87 31.10
N LEU A 20 -1.24 -0.23 30.43
CA LEU A 20 -2.39 -0.32 29.55
C LEU A 20 -3.71 -0.09 30.29
N LYS A 21 -3.87 -0.69 31.47
CA LYS A 21 -5.10 -0.58 32.27
C LYS A 21 -5.33 0.83 32.81
N ASN A 22 -4.26 1.55 33.12
CA ASN A 22 -4.33 2.87 33.73
C ASN A 22 -4.10 4.00 32.73
N ARG A 23 -3.83 3.68 31.48
CA ARG A 23 -3.57 4.65 30.45
C ARG A 23 -4.83 5.44 30.12
N GLN A 24 -4.73 6.75 30.16
CA GLN A 24 -5.81 7.62 29.70
C GLN A 24 -5.71 7.78 28.19
N ARG A 25 -6.88 7.87 27.55
CA ARG A 25 -6.95 8.12 26.13
C ARG A 25 -6.31 9.46 25.78
N GLN A 26 -5.43 9.46 24.80
CA GLN A 26 -4.71 10.65 24.36
C GLN A 26 -5.49 11.38 23.27
N PRO A 27 -5.39 12.72 23.20
CA PRO A 27 -6.13 13.48 22.18
C PRO A 27 -5.80 13.09 20.74
N TRP A 28 -4.54 12.67 20.48
CA TRP A 28 -4.12 12.29 19.12
C TRP A 28 -4.74 10.97 18.64
N GLU A 29 -5.28 10.14 19.51
CA GLU A 29 -5.83 8.81 19.16
C GLU A 29 -7.07 8.90 18.28
N ASP A 30 -7.77 10.02 18.30
CA ASP A 30 -8.93 10.25 17.43
C ASP A 30 -8.62 11.13 16.23
N THR A 31 -7.34 11.46 16.03
CA THR A 31 -6.93 12.30 14.92
C THR A 31 -7.17 11.56 13.60
N ARG A 32 -7.83 12.24 12.67
CA ARG A 32 -8.06 11.76 11.32
C ARG A 32 -7.49 12.76 10.34
N PHE A 33 -6.93 12.24 9.25
CA PHE A 33 -6.41 13.06 8.17
C PHE A 33 -7.34 12.99 6.97
N ASP A 34 -7.35 14.03 6.15
CA ASP A 34 -8.17 14.06 4.96
C ASP A 34 -7.71 12.99 3.97
N VAL A 35 -8.68 12.31 3.38
CA VAL A 35 -8.42 11.29 2.36
C VAL A 35 -9.13 11.67 1.06
N ASP A 36 -8.54 11.23 -0.06
CA ASP A 36 -9.15 11.35 -1.38
C ASP A 36 -9.93 10.09 -1.70
N GLY A 37 -10.93 10.21 -2.57
CA GLY A 37 -11.60 9.07 -3.16
C GLY A 37 -10.85 8.55 -4.38
N PRO A 38 -11.26 7.39 -4.94
CA PRO A 38 -10.59 6.79 -6.09
C PRO A 38 -10.68 7.63 -7.37
N GLU A 39 -11.53 8.63 -7.42
CA GLU A 39 -11.67 9.53 -8.57
C GLU A 39 -10.44 10.37 -8.87
N VAL A 40 -9.50 10.50 -7.91
CA VAL A 40 -8.25 11.23 -8.14
C VAL A 40 -7.22 10.39 -8.89
N THR A 41 -7.42 9.09 -8.98
CA THR A 41 -6.54 8.22 -9.77
C THR A 41 -6.84 8.40 -11.26
N LYS A 42 -5.79 8.47 -12.07
CA LYS A 42 -5.91 8.80 -13.49
C LYS A 42 -5.25 7.73 -14.35
N THR A 43 -6.03 6.72 -14.76
CA THR A 43 -5.52 5.64 -15.61
C THR A 43 -5.03 6.15 -16.96
N GLU A 44 -5.55 7.27 -17.45
CA GLU A 44 -5.11 7.88 -18.71
C GLU A 44 -3.67 8.38 -18.66
N ILE A 45 -3.04 8.45 -17.48
CA ILE A 45 -1.60 8.75 -17.36
C ILE A 45 -0.75 7.61 -17.92
N ILE A 46 -1.25 6.37 -17.85
CA ILE A 46 -0.49 5.20 -18.28
C ILE A 46 -0.29 5.24 -19.79
N GLU A 47 0.96 5.29 -20.21
CA GLU A 47 1.35 5.22 -21.61
C GLU A 47 1.72 3.80 -21.98
N THR A 48 1.69 3.52 -23.27
CA THR A 48 2.09 2.24 -23.82
C THR A 48 3.03 2.46 -24.99
N PHE A 49 3.80 1.42 -25.33
CA PHE A 49 4.65 1.42 -26.51
C PHE A 49 4.44 0.14 -27.32
N PRO A 50 4.73 0.15 -28.63
CA PRO A 50 4.50 -1.02 -29.47
C PRO A 50 5.33 -2.22 -29.02
N TYR A 51 4.72 -3.39 -29.00
CA TYR A 51 5.40 -4.65 -28.68
C TYR A 51 5.72 -5.38 -29.98
N TRP A 52 7.01 -5.62 -30.22
CA TRP A 52 7.47 -6.18 -31.50
C TRP A 52 7.31 -7.70 -31.63
N TYR A 53 7.03 -8.41 -30.54
CA TYR A 53 7.04 -9.87 -30.49
C TYR A 53 5.66 -10.44 -30.18
N ARG A 54 4.63 -9.94 -30.86
CA ARG A 54 3.26 -10.44 -30.68
C ARG A 54 3.23 -11.96 -30.82
N GLY A 55 2.48 -12.62 -29.93
CA GLY A 55 2.33 -14.07 -29.96
C GLY A 55 3.46 -14.85 -29.29
N SER A 56 4.48 -14.18 -28.74
CA SER A 56 5.58 -14.87 -28.05
C SER A 56 5.16 -15.49 -26.72
N ASN A 57 4.03 -15.05 -26.13
CA ASN A 57 3.54 -15.48 -24.82
C ASN A 57 4.50 -15.21 -23.67
N ALA A 58 5.40 -14.26 -23.84
CA ALA A 58 6.28 -13.81 -22.75
C ALA A 58 5.45 -13.17 -21.65
N VAL A 59 5.76 -13.51 -20.41
CA VAL A 59 5.11 -12.93 -19.22
C VAL A 59 5.95 -11.77 -18.73
N ILE A 60 5.34 -10.60 -18.64
CA ILE A 60 5.98 -9.41 -18.04
C ILE A 60 5.55 -9.34 -16.59
N THR A 61 6.53 -9.27 -15.68
CA THR A 61 6.28 -9.12 -14.25
C THR A 61 6.89 -7.82 -13.77
N ILE A 62 6.07 -6.96 -13.18
CA ILE A 62 6.49 -5.69 -12.61
C ILE A 62 6.26 -5.75 -11.10
N LYS A 63 7.29 -5.49 -10.33
CA LYS A 63 7.21 -5.48 -8.86
C LYS A 63 7.64 -4.13 -8.32
N THR A 64 6.92 -3.66 -7.31
CA THR A 64 7.28 -2.43 -6.60
C THR A 64 6.91 -2.54 -5.14
N ASP A 65 7.76 -1.99 -4.26
CA ASP A 65 7.49 -1.84 -2.83
C ASP A 65 7.07 -0.40 -2.49
N GLU A 66 6.88 0.43 -3.50
CA GLU A 66 6.61 1.86 -3.33
C GLU A 66 5.13 2.22 -3.43
N PHE A 67 4.23 1.23 -3.40
CA PHE A 67 2.80 1.52 -3.43
C PHE A 67 2.33 1.99 -2.07
N VAL A 68 1.62 3.12 -2.06
CA VAL A 68 1.04 3.67 -0.86
C VAL A 68 -0.38 4.15 -1.12
N SER A 69 -1.27 3.85 -0.21
CA SER A 69 -2.60 4.42 -0.10
C SER A 69 -2.80 4.84 1.36
N VAL A 70 -4.01 5.13 1.77
CA VAL A 70 -4.26 5.48 3.16
C VAL A 70 -5.46 4.71 3.71
N CYS A 71 -5.49 4.58 5.02
CA CYS A 71 -6.65 4.02 5.69
C CYS A 71 -7.87 4.91 5.44
N PRO A 72 -9.01 4.36 4.98
CA PRO A 72 -10.18 5.17 4.69
C PRO A 72 -10.79 5.84 5.92
N TRP A 73 -10.48 5.34 7.11
CA TRP A 73 -10.97 5.92 8.36
C TRP A 73 -10.02 6.98 8.92
N SER A 74 -8.75 6.64 9.10
CA SER A 74 -7.78 7.51 9.80
C SER A 74 -6.99 8.42 8.86
N GLY A 75 -6.82 8.02 7.60
CA GLY A 75 -5.95 8.71 6.66
C GLY A 75 -4.46 8.43 6.87
N LEU A 76 -4.13 7.47 7.75
CA LEU A 76 -2.73 7.07 7.94
C LEU A 76 -2.23 6.24 6.76
N PRO A 77 -0.94 6.38 6.40
CA PRO A 77 -0.40 5.66 5.24
C PRO A 77 -0.45 4.14 5.41
N ASP A 78 -0.87 3.47 4.34
CA ASP A 78 -0.82 2.02 4.19
C ASP A 78 0.17 1.69 3.08
N PHE A 79 1.32 1.14 3.45
CA PHE A 79 2.35 0.74 2.49
C PHE A 79 2.11 -0.68 2.04
N ALA A 80 2.36 -0.95 0.77
CA ALA A 80 2.18 -2.28 0.20
C ALA A 80 3.19 -2.56 -0.90
N SER A 81 3.46 -3.84 -1.10
CA SER A 81 4.15 -4.34 -2.29
C SER A 81 3.12 -4.71 -3.33
N LEU A 82 3.37 -4.35 -4.57
CA LEU A 82 2.48 -4.63 -5.70
C LEU A 82 3.23 -5.43 -6.75
N THR A 83 2.58 -6.49 -7.24
CA THR A 83 3.08 -7.28 -8.37
C THR A 83 2.03 -7.26 -9.47
N ILE A 84 2.46 -6.86 -10.67
CA ILE A 84 1.62 -6.84 -11.87
C ILE A 84 2.21 -7.82 -12.86
N GLU A 85 1.41 -8.77 -13.34
CA GLU A 85 1.82 -9.71 -14.38
C GLU A 85 0.87 -9.60 -15.56
N TYR A 86 1.43 -9.59 -16.77
CA TYR A 86 0.61 -9.60 -17.99
C TYR A 86 1.38 -10.20 -19.15
N VAL A 87 0.63 -10.69 -20.12
CA VAL A 87 1.17 -11.15 -21.41
C VAL A 87 0.85 -10.07 -22.44
N PRO A 88 1.85 -9.34 -22.96
CA PRO A 88 1.59 -8.27 -23.91
C PRO A 88 1.15 -8.86 -25.24
N ASP A 89 0.24 -8.16 -25.92
CA ASP A 89 -0.14 -8.44 -27.30
C ASP A 89 0.43 -7.36 -28.21
N ALA A 90 -0.32 -6.31 -28.45
CA ALA A 90 0.11 -5.24 -29.36
C ALA A 90 1.02 -4.20 -28.70
N VAL A 91 0.88 -4.00 -27.39
CA VAL A 91 1.57 -2.93 -26.65
C VAL A 91 2.07 -3.42 -25.31
N CYS A 92 3.08 -2.73 -24.81
CA CYS A 92 3.57 -2.89 -23.43
C CYS A 92 3.30 -1.62 -22.64
N ILE A 93 3.18 -1.77 -21.32
CA ILE A 93 3.03 -0.65 -20.38
C ILE A 93 4.36 0.08 -20.25
N GLU A 94 4.33 1.41 -20.37
CA GLU A 94 5.50 2.26 -20.14
C GLU A 94 5.65 2.47 -18.65
N LEU A 95 6.83 2.12 -18.08
CA LEU A 95 7.02 2.03 -16.63
C LEU A 95 7.03 3.38 -15.93
N LYS A 96 7.55 4.42 -16.56
CA LYS A 96 7.58 5.76 -15.96
C LYS A 96 6.15 6.28 -15.73
N SER A 97 5.30 6.13 -16.73
CA SER A 97 3.90 6.54 -16.61
C SER A 97 3.14 5.69 -15.60
N LEU A 98 3.44 4.39 -15.53
CA LEU A 98 2.88 3.52 -14.50
C LEU A 98 3.24 4.02 -13.10
N LYS A 99 4.48 4.47 -12.90
CA LYS A 99 4.91 5.01 -11.61
C LYS A 99 4.11 6.26 -11.22
N TYR A 100 3.87 7.17 -12.16
CA TYR A 100 3.02 8.33 -11.93
C TYR A 100 1.59 7.94 -11.59
N TYR A 101 1.06 6.94 -12.28
CA TYR A 101 -0.28 6.44 -11.98
C TYR A 101 -0.36 5.88 -10.56
N LEU A 102 0.58 5.02 -10.18
CA LEU A 102 0.60 4.43 -8.83
C LEU A 102 0.76 5.50 -7.75
N TYR A 103 1.51 6.56 -8.03
CA TYR A 103 1.66 7.67 -7.11
C TYR A 103 0.36 8.48 -6.92
N SER A 104 -0.54 8.44 -7.90
CA SER A 104 -1.85 9.08 -7.76
C SER A 104 -2.71 8.45 -6.65
N TRP A 105 -2.37 7.25 -6.20
CA TRP A 105 -3.03 6.56 -5.11
C TRP A 105 -2.60 7.01 -3.71
N ARG A 106 -1.56 7.82 -3.60
CA ARG A 106 -0.88 8.10 -2.33
C ARG A 106 -1.77 8.57 -1.19
N ASN A 107 -2.89 9.22 -1.49
CA ASN A 107 -3.83 9.72 -0.48
C ASN A 107 -5.24 9.13 -0.64
N VAL A 108 -5.38 8.09 -1.43
CA VAL A 108 -6.68 7.45 -1.65
C VAL A 108 -7.02 6.55 -0.48
N GLY A 109 -8.15 6.81 0.17
CA GLY A 109 -8.64 6.01 1.28
C GLY A 109 -9.53 4.88 0.80
N MET A 110 -8.98 3.68 0.65
CA MET A 110 -9.71 2.47 0.26
C MET A 110 -9.12 1.26 0.97
N PHE A 111 -9.97 0.27 1.22
CA PHE A 111 -9.50 -1.04 1.68
C PHE A 111 -8.77 -1.78 0.55
N TYR A 112 -7.77 -2.59 0.90
CA TYR A 112 -6.94 -3.30 -0.08
C TYR A 112 -7.76 -4.16 -1.03
N GLU A 113 -8.81 -4.81 -0.54
CA GLU A 113 -9.68 -5.66 -1.34
C GLU A 113 -10.36 -4.87 -2.48
N HIS A 114 -10.69 -3.63 -2.23
CA HIS A 114 -11.26 -2.74 -3.26
C HIS A 114 -10.19 -2.17 -4.18
N ILE A 115 -9.02 -1.84 -3.64
CA ILE A 115 -7.89 -1.34 -4.43
C ILE A 115 -7.50 -2.34 -5.51
N ILE A 116 -7.35 -3.61 -5.15
CA ILE A 116 -6.93 -4.64 -6.10
C ILE A 116 -7.93 -4.76 -7.26
N ASN A 117 -9.22 -4.67 -6.99
CA ASN A 117 -10.25 -4.71 -8.03
C ASN A 117 -10.23 -3.46 -8.90
N LYS A 118 -9.98 -2.29 -8.33
CA LYS A 118 -9.85 -1.05 -9.08
C LYS A 118 -8.64 -1.08 -10.02
N LEU A 119 -7.53 -1.63 -9.57
CA LEU A 119 -6.32 -1.77 -10.37
C LEU A 119 -6.50 -2.74 -11.55
N LEU A 120 -7.37 -3.74 -11.40
CA LEU A 120 -7.64 -4.73 -12.46
C LEU A 120 -8.58 -4.20 -13.55
N GLN A 121 -9.21 -3.10 -13.35
CA GLN A 121 -10.06 -2.46 -14.38
C GLN A 121 -9.19 -1.80 -15.48
#